data_55dacb7c545b4d73f31029c5ab4a130c
#
_entry.id   55dacb7c545b4d73f31029c5ab4a130c
#
_cell.length_a   1.000
_cell.length_b   1.000
_cell.length_c   1.000
_cell.angle_alpha   90.00
_cell.angle_beta   90.00
_cell.angle_gamma   90.00
#
_symmetry.space_group_name_H-M   'P 1'
#
loop_
_entity.id
_entity.type
_entity.pdbx_description
1 polymer ?
#
loop_
_entity_poly.entity_id
_entity_poly.type
_entity_poly.pdbx_seq_one_letter_code
_entity_poly.pdbx_strand_id
1 'polypeptide(L)'
;MKRRLFIKALAISASIAAIGATSYAQAADTIKVGILHSLSGTMAISETALKETALMTIADINAKGGVMGKMLEPVVVDPASNWPLFAEKARQLLTQDKVAVVFGCWTSVSRKSVNPVFKELNGLLFYPVQYEGEELEKNVFYTGAAPNQQAIPAVEYLMSKEGGGAKRFVLLGTDYVYPRTTNKILRAFLKSKGVAE
;
A
#
# COMPACT_ATOMS: atom_id res chain seq x y z
N MET A 1 -33.42 25.45 -61.05
CA MET A 1 -32.12 24.78 -60.87
C MET A 1 -31.30 25.33 -59.69
N LYS A 2 -31.34 26.60 -59.31
CA LYS A 2 -30.49 27.20 -58.27
C LYS A 2 -30.82 26.72 -56.81
N ARG A 3 -32.09 26.42 -56.45
CA ARG A 3 -32.48 25.95 -55.13
C ARG A 3 -31.93 24.55 -54.74
N ARG A 4 -31.83 23.65 -55.72
CA ARG A 4 -31.31 22.28 -55.47
C ARG A 4 -29.79 22.23 -55.25
N LEU A 5 -29.05 23.18 -55.83
CA LEU A 5 -27.61 23.30 -55.57
C LEU A 5 -27.31 23.83 -54.17
N PHE A 6 -28.13 24.76 -53.65
CA PHE A 6 -27.95 25.32 -52.31
C PHE A 6 -28.20 24.27 -51.21
N ILE A 7 -29.18 23.41 -51.39
CA ILE A 7 -29.51 22.33 -50.41
C ILE A 7 -28.38 21.28 -50.42
N LYS A 8 -27.80 20.96 -51.56
CA LYS A 8 -26.67 20.02 -51.64
C LYS A 8 -25.39 20.62 -51.05
N ALA A 9 -25.13 21.89 -51.19
CA ALA A 9 -23.96 22.55 -50.57
C ALA A 9 -24.10 22.66 -49.06
N LEU A 10 -25.32 22.87 -48.52
CA LEU A 10 -25.54 22.88 -47.07
C LEU A 10 -25.43 21.48 -46.44
N ALA A 11 -25.84 20.43 -47.17
CA ALA A 11 -25.69 19.04 -46.66
C ALA A 11 -24.24 18.57 -46.63
N ILE A 12 -23.38 19.02 -47.57
CA ILE A 12 -21.97 18.68 -47.60
C ILE A 12 -21.19 19.44 -46.51
N SER A 13 -21.54 20.71 -46.24
CA SER A 13 -20.88 21.45 -45.13
C SER A 13 -21.28 20.93 -43.72
N ALA A 14 -22.52 20.44 -43.54
CA ALA A 14 -22.93 19.79 -42.29
C ALA A 14 -22.22 18.45 -42.06
N SER A 15 -21.92 17.69 -43.11
CA SER A 15 -21.24 16.40 -43.01
C SER A 15 -19.74 16.59 -42.69
N ILE A 16 -19.08 17.67 -43.15
CA ILE A 16 -17.69 17.96 -42.84
C ILE A 16 -17.54 18.48 -41.39
N ALA A 17 -18.51 19.20 -40.87
CA ALA A 17 -18.52 19.64 -39.47
C ALA A 17 -18.73 18.47 -38.47
N ALA A 18 -19.44 17.40 -38.87
CA ALA A 18 -19.64 16.22 -38.07
C ALA A 18 -18.40 15.29 -38.00
N ILE A 19 -17.51 15.33 -38.98
CA ILE A 19 -16.27 14.53 -39.01
C ILE A 19 -15.15 15.19 -38.20
N GLY A 20 -15.21 16.50 -37.94
CA GLY A 20 -14.24 17.25 -37.13
C GLY A 20 -14.44 17.11 -35.62
N ALA A 21 -15.52 16.48 -35.15
CA ALA A 21 -15.82 16.28 -33.76
C ALA A 21 -15.56 14.82 -33.27
N THR A 22 -14.63 14.08 -33.90
CA THR A 22 -13.99 12.98 -33.21
C THR A 22 -13.14 13.60 -32.12
N SER A 23 -13.75 13.87 -30.98
CA SER A 23 -13.02 14.03 -29.73
C SER A 23 -12.06 12.85 -29.64
N TYR A 24 -10.79 13.09 -29.87
CA TYR A 24 -9.78 12.18 -29.38
C TYR A 24 -10.08 12.08 -27.89
N ALA A 25 -10.69 10.97 -27.46
CA ALA A 25 -10.70 10.59 -26.07
C ALA A 25 -9.23 10.37 -25.73
N GLN A 26 -8.54 11.46 -25.43
CA GLN A 26 -7.20 11.42 -24.87
C GLN A 26 -7.39 10.58 -23.61
N ALA A 27 -6.75 9.40 -23.57
CA ALA A 27 -6.78 8.57 -22.37
C ALA A 27 -6.49 9.50 -21.20
N ALA A 28 -7.45 9.64 -20.30
CA ALA A 28 -7.30 10.55 -19.19
C ALA A 28 -5.97 10.22 -18.52
N ASP A 29 -5.09 11.22 -18.40
CA ASP A 29 -3.77 11.05 -17.78
C ASP A 29 -4.02 10.64 -16.32
N THR A 30 -3.84 9.36 -16.01
CA THR A 30 -4.11 8.77 -14.70
C THR A 30 -2.81 8.65 -13.91
N ILE A 31 -2.92 8.61 -12.59
CA ILE A 31 -1.81 8.25 -11.71
C ILE A 31 -2.04 6.79 -11.29
N LYS A 32 -1.19 5.90 -11.76
CA LYS A 32 -1.24 4.49 -11.38
C LYS A 32 -0.75 4.28 -9.96
N VAL A 33 -1.53 3.54 -9.17
CA VAL A 33 -1.26 3.20 -7.78
C VAL A 33 -1.23 1.68 -7.64
N GLY A 34 -0.10 1.13 -7.25
CA GLY A 34 0.08 -0.30 -7.02
C GLY A 34 -0.57 -0.74 -5.71
N ILE A 35 -1.27 -1.86 -5.73
CA ILE A 35 -1.85 -2.52 -4.56
C ILE A 35 -1.29 -3.94 -4.51
N LEU A 36 -0.41 -4.18 -3.52
CA LEU A 36 0.37 -5.41 -3.37
C LEU A 36 -0.06 -6.14 -2.10
N HIS A 37 -1.14 -6.91 -2.21
CA HIS A 37 -1.70 -7.69 -1.11
C HIS A 37 -2.07 -9.10 -1.58
N SER A 38 -1.83 -10.12 -0.73
CA SER A 38 -2.22 -11.49 -1.04
C SER A 38 -3.74 -11.64 -1.07
N LEU A 39 -4.25 -12.06 -2.21
CA LEU A 39 -5.68 -12.34 -2.42
C LEU A 39 -5.95 -13.84 -2.40
N SER A 40 -4.90 -14.64 -2.40
CA SER A 40 -4.91 -16.10 -2.27
C SER A 40 -3.86 -16.57 -1.26
N GLY A 41 -3.94 -17.85 -0.85
CA GLY A 41 -3.07 -18.42 0.17
C GLY A 41 -3.47 -18.03 1.60
N THR A 42 -2.56 -18.28 2.56
CA THR A 42 -2.85 -18.18 4.00
C THR A 42 -3.11 -16.76 4.50
N MET A 43 -2.55 -15.73 3.83
CA MET A 43 -2.71 -14.33 4.23
C MET A 43 -3.94 -13.65 3.63
N ALA A 44 -4.63 -14.29 2.68
CA ALA A 44 -5.79 -13.71 2.00
C ALA A 44 -6.89 -13.25 2.96
N ILE A 45 -7.09 -13.96 4.08
CA ILE A 45 -8.07 -13.62 5.10
C ILE A 45 -7.86 -12.20 5.67
N SER A 46 -6.63 -11.75 5.80
CA SER A 46 -6.28 -10.42 6.32
C SER A 46 -6.06 -9.41 5.19
N GLU A 47 -5.39 -9.79 4.13
CA GLU A 47 -4.92 -8.86 3.11
C GLU A 47 -6.01 -8.48 2.09
N THR A 48 -7.05 -9.29 1.92
CA THR A 48 -8.22 -8.92 1.08
C THR A 48 -8.91 -7.66 1.60
N ALA A 49 -9.09 -7.53 2.92
CA ALA A 49 -9.69 -6.34 3.51
C ALA A 49 -8.83 -5.08 3.27
N LEU A 50 -7.50 -5.21 3.30
CA LEU A 50 -6.59 -4.10 3.01
C LEU A 50 -6.70 -3.65 1.55
N LYS A 51 -6.76 -4.59 0.61
CA LYS A 51 -7.01 -4.30 -0.80
C LYS A 51 -8.33 -3.57 -1.00
N GLU A 52 -9.42 -4.05 -0.40
CA GLU A 52 -10.75 -3.40 -0.52
C GLU A 52 -10.74 -1.98 0.06
N THR A 53 -10.07 -1.77 1.21
CA THR A 53 -9.92 -0.45 1.82
C THR A 53 -9.16 0.51 0.90
N ALA A 54 -8.09 0.05 0.26
CA ALA A 54 -7.34 0.86 -0.71
C ALA A 54 -8.20 1.22 -1.92
N LEU A 55 -8.96 0.27 -2.48
CA LEU A 55 -9.86 0.51 -3.62
C LEU A 55 -10.98 1.48 -3.26
N MET A 56 -11.60 1.33 -2.09
CA MET A 56 -12.62 2.25 -1.58
C MET A 56 -12.06 3.67 -1.44
N THR A 57 -10.87 3.80 -0.86
CA THR A 57 -10.21 5.11 -0.69
C THR A 57 -9.89 5.75 -2.04
N ILE A 58 -9.40 4.98 -3.02
CA ILE A 58 -9.15 5.47 -4.38
C ILE A 58 -10.44 5.94 -5.03
N ALA A 59 -11.54 5.19 -4.88
CA ALA A 59 -12.85 5.58 -5.41
C ALA A 59 -13.34 6.90 -4.79
N ASP A 60 -13.20 7.08 -3.48
CA ASP A 60 -13.55 8.32 -2.78
C ASP A 60 -12.71 9.52 -3.23
N ILE A 61 -11.41 9.32 -3.45
CA ILE A 61 -10.53 10.38 -3.97
C ILE A 61 -10.94 10.74 -5.39
N ASN A 62 -11.22 9.75 -6.24
CA ASN A 62 -11.63 9.96 -7.61
C ASN A 62 -12.98 10.68 -7.70
N ALA A 63 -13.94 10.34 -6.84
CA ALA A 63 -15.24 11.03 -6.77
C ALA A 63 -15.10 12.53 -6.43
N LYS A 64 -13.99 12.92 -5.79
CA LYS A 64 -13.66 14.31 -5.44
C LYS A 64 -12.76 15.01 -6.49
N GLY A 65 -12.53 14.39 -7.65
CA GLY A 65 -11.74 14.96 -8.75
C GLY A 65 -10.29 14.47 -8.81
N GLY A 66 -9.94 13.42 -8.06
CA GLY A 66 -8.62 12.80 -8.10
C GLY A 66 -7.53 13.61 -7.39
N VAL A 67 -6.30 13.41 -7.80
CA VAL A 67 -5.11 14.09 -7.26
C VAL A 67 -4.53 14.99 -8.34
N MET A 68 -4.40 16.28 -8.07
CA MET A 68 -3.91 17.28 -9.03
C MET A 68 -4.69 17.26 -10.37
N GLY A 69 -6.00 16.98 -10.31
CA GLY A 69 -6.86 16.87 -11.49
C GLY A 69 -6.74 15.56 -12.28
N LYS A 70 -5.98 14.58 -11.78
CA LYS A 70 -5.81 13.27 -12.41
C LYS A 70 -6.50 12.20 -11.57
N MET A 71 -7.18 11.28 -12.23
CA MET A 71 -7.78 10.13 -11.56
C MET A 71 -6.70 9.13 -11.13
N LEU A 72 -6.90 8.48 -9.98
CA LEU A 72 -6.07 7.37 -9.55
C LEU A 72 -6.55 6.08 -10.23
N GLU A 73 -5.62 5.34 -10.80
CA GLU A 73 -5.85 4.04 -11.44
C GLU A 73 -5.20 2.93 -10.58
N PRO A 74 -6.00 2.09 -9.90
CA PRO A 74 -5.45 1.01 -9.10
C PRO A 74 -4.91 -0.12 -9.98
N VAL A 75 -3.70 -0.58 -9.69
CA VAL A 75 -3.09 -1.77 -10.28
C VAL A 75 -2.93 -2.79 -9.18
N VAL A 76 -3.82 -3.78 -9.16
CA VAL A 76 -3.88 -4.82 -8.12
C VAL A 76 -3.12 -6.05 -8.56
N VAL A 77 -2.24 -6.55 -7.71
CA VAL A 77 -1.50 -7.80 -7.94
C VAL A 77 -1.65 -8.74 -6.75
N ASP A 78 -1.70 -10.04 -7.03
CA ASP A 78 -1.74 -11.10 -6.01
C ASP A 78 -0.40 -11.82 -5.91
N PRO A 79 0.36 -11.66 -4.83
CA PRO A 79 1.56 -12.43 -4.56
C PRO A 79 1.29 -13.78 -3.87
N ALA A 80 0.04 -14.21 -3.75
CA ALA A 80 -0.40 -15.55 -3.31
C ALA A 80 0.23 -16.02 -1.99
N SER A 81 0.46 -15.14 -1.03
CA SER A 81 1.13 -15.44 0.25
C SER A 81 2.55 -16.03 0.09
N ASN A 82 3.18 -15.80 -1.05
CA ASN A 82 4.51 -16.31 -1.39
C ASN A 82 5.54 -15.17 -1.38
N TRP A 83 6.52 -15.22 -0.49
CA TRP A 83 7.48 -14.13 -0.27
C TRP A 83 8.34 -13.80 -1.49
N PRO A 84 8.92 -14.77 -2.22
CA PRO A 84 9.59 -14.50 -3.50
C PRO A 84 8.67 -13.83 -4.51
N LEU A 85 7.40 -14.24 -4.60
CA LEU A 85 6.43 -13.67 -5.52
C LEU A 85 6.07 -12.22 -5.15
N PHE A 86 6.11 -11.84 -3.86
CA PHE A 86 5.99 -10.44 -3.45
C PHE A 86 7.07 -9.57 -4.12
N ALA A 87 8.33 -10.01 -4.10
CA ALA A 87 9.43 -9.26 -4.73
C ALA A 87 9.27 -9.18 -6.27
N GLU A 88 8.83 -10.27 -6.90
CA GLU A 88 8.55 -10.30 -8.35
C GLU A 88 7.41 -9.33 -8.70
N LYS A 89 6.31 -9.37 -7.97
CA LYS A 89 5.15 -8.48 -8.19
C LYS A 89 5.48 -7.01 -7.90
N ALA A 90 6.31 -6.72 -6.89
CA ALA A 90 6.82 -5.38 -6.66
C ALA A 90 7.63 -4.87 -7.86
N ARG A 91 8.52 -5.71 -8.41
CA ARG A 91 9.28 -5.39 -9.62
C ARG A 91 8.38 -5.16 -10.83
N GLN A 92 7.37 -6.01 -11.03
CA GLN A 92 6.36 -5.84 -12.09
C GLN A 92 5.68 -4.47 -11.97
N LEU A 93 5.13 -4.13 -10.79
CA LEU A 93 4.46 -2.85 -10.54
C LEU A 93 5.35 -1.64 -10.89
N LEU A 94 6.63 -1.68 -10.50
CA LEU A 94 7.54 -0.55 -10.69
C LEU A 94 8.07 -0.45 -12.12
N THR A 95 8.33 -1.57 -12.82
CA THR A 95 9.01 -1.55 -14.11
C THR A 95 8.08 -1.70 -15.32
N GLN A 96 7.06 -2.54 -15.20
CA GLN A 96 6.11 -2.82 -16.29
C GLN A 96 4.88 -1.94 -16.19
N ASP A 97 4.22 -1.93 -15.04
CA ASP A 97 3.00 -1.17 -14.81
C ASP A 97 3.30 0.32 -14.57
N LYS A 98 4.53 0.65 -14.13
CA LYS A 98 5.04 2.02 -13.89
C LYS A 98 4.16 2.79 -12.91
N VAL A 99 3.80 2.15 -11.81
CA VAL A 99 3.02 2.80 -10.75
C VAL A 99 3.85 3.89 -10.05
N ALA A 100 3.20 4.97 -9.66
CA ALA A 100 3.84 6.07 -8.93
C ALA A 100 4.19 5.69 -7.49
N VAL A 101 3.40 4.83 -6.89
CA VAL A 101 3.51 4.42 -5.48
C VAL A 101 2.87 3.05 -5.30
N VAL A 102 3.32 2.30 -4.29
CA VAL A 102 2.71 1.02 -3.91
C VAL A 102 2.22 1.10 -2.46
N PHE A 103 0.98 0.68 -2.23
CA PHE A 103 0.43 0.36 -0.92
C PHE A 103 0.39 -1.15 -0.80
N GLY A 104 1.06 -1.71 0.22
CA GLY A 104 1.10 -3.16 0.26
C GLY A 104 1.91 -3.77 1.37
N CYS A 105 1.96 -5.09 1.30
CA CYS A 105 2.46 -5.99 2.31
C CYS A 105 1.61 -5.96 3.59
N TRP A 106 1.69 -7.04 4.34
CA TRP A 106 1.09 -7.17 5.66
C TRP A 106 2.04 -7.83 6.64
N THR A 107 2.71 -8.89 6.24
CA THR A 107 3.69 -9.58 7.07
C THR A 107 5.04 -8.87 7.03
N SER A 108 5.80 -8.97 8.12
CA SER A 108 7.18 -8.44 8.15
C SER A 108 8.08 -9.11 7.11
N VAL A 109 7.87 -10.39 6.82
CA VAL A 109 8.63 -11.10 5.79
C VAL A 109 8.31 -10.59 4.40
N SER A 110 7.03 -10.34 4.06
CA SER A 110 6.68 -9.78 2.76
C SER A 110 7.33 -8.41 2.55
N ARG A 111 7.29 -7.53 3.56
CA ARG A 111 7.99 -6.24 3.53
C ARG A 111 9.49 -6.42 3.30
N LYS A 112 10.14 -7.29 4.08
CA LYS A 112 11.58 -7.56 3.93
C LYS A 112 11.95 -8.14 2.56
N SER A 113 11.07 -8.91 1.96
CA SER A 113 11.27 -9.46 0.60
C SER A 113 11.22 -8.38 -0.48
N VAL A 114 10.40 -7.35 -0.31
CA VAL A 114 10.26 -6.28 -1.33
C VAL A 114 11.24 -5.12 -1.12
N ASN A 115 11.72 -4.89 0.09
CA ASN A 115 12.63 -3.77 0.40
C ASN A 115 13.82 -3.66 -0.58
N PRO A 116 14.54 -4.75 -0.93
CA PRO A 116 15.63 -4.67 -1.90
C PRO A 116 15.17 -4.18 -3.28
N VAL A 117 13.98 -4.57 -3.72
CA VAL A 117 13.41 -4.15 -5.01
C VAL A 117 13.08 -2.66 -5.00
N PHE A 118 12.42 -2.16 -3.94
CA PHE A 118 12.11 -0.73 -3.81
C PHE A 118 13.38 0.13 -3.73
N LYS A 119 14.40 -0.35 -3.05
CA LYS A 119 15.70 0.31 -2.97
C LYS A 119 16.41 0.36 -4.31
N GLU A 120 16.51 -0.77 -5.02
CA GLU A 120 17.16 -0.89 -6.32
C GLU A 120 16.49 0.00 -7.37
N LEU A 121 15.16 -0.01 -7.44
CA LEU A 121 14.38 0.70 -8.45
C LEU A 121 13.95 2.10 -8.01
N ASN A 122 14.38 2.55 -6.84
CA ASN A 122 13.99 3.81 -6.23
C ASN A 122 12.45 4.01 -6.22
N GLY A 123 11.72 2.93 -5.98
CA GLY A 123 10.27 2.93 -5.85
C GLY A 123 9.84 3.45 -4.47
N LEU A 124 8.53 3.62 -4.28
CA LEU A 124 7.95 4.12 -3.05
C LEU A 124 6.92 3.12 -2.51
N LEU A 125 7.12 2.65 -1.28
CA LEU A 125 6.21 1.74 -0.57
C LEU A 125 5.60 2.42 0.65
N PHE A 126 4.28 2.38 0.77
CA PHE A 126 3.56 2.63 2.02
C PHE A 126 3.17 1.29 2.64
N TYR A 127 3.80 0.97 3.77
CA TYR A 127 3.53 -0.23 4.55
C TYR A 127 2.47 0.07 5.61
N PRO A 128 1.24 -0.51 5.51
CA PRO A 128 0.08 0.02 6.22
C PRO A 128 -0.12 -0.50 7.65
N VAL A 129 0.64 -1.49 8.10
CA VAL A 129 0.42 -2.15 9.39
C VAL A 129 1.54 -1.88 10.38
N GLN A 130 1.31 -2.22 11.66
CA GLN A 130 2.34 -2.15 12.68
C GLN A 130 3.54 -3.05 12.33
N TYR A 131 4.70 -2.69 12.83
CA TYR A 131 5.93 -3.46 12.59
C TYR A 131 6.83 -3.50 13.82
N GLU A 132 7.82 -4.37 13.80
CA GLU A 132 8.74 -4.63 14.91
C GLU A 132 9.78 -3.53 15.15
N GLY A 133 9.82 -2.51 14.34
CA GLY A 133 10.88 -1.49 14.41
C GLY A 133 12.25 -2.02 13.96
N GLU A 134 13.33 -1.39 14.43
CA GLU A 134 14.74 -1.71 14.10
C GLU A 134 15.01 -1.79 12.58
N GLU A 135 14.24 -1.08 11.78
CA GLU A 135 14.38 -1.00 10.33
C GLU A 135 14.11 0.44 9.87
N LEU A 136 15.00 0.95 9.05
CA LEU A 136 14.87 2.24 8.40
C LEU A 136 15.26 2.08 6.94
N GLU A 137 14.28 2.12 6.05
CA GLU A 137 14.51 2.10 4.61
C GLU A 137 13.93 3.37 3.98
N LYS A 138 14.75 4.15 3.29
CA LYS A 138 14.35 5.45 2.73
C LYS A 138 13.20 5.38 1.72
N ASN A 139 13.01 4.22 1.13
CA ASN A 139 11.97 3.97 0.14
C ASN A 139 10.65 3.46 0.75
N VAL A 140 10.58 3.32 2.09
CA VAL A 140 9.42 2.76 2.78
C VAL A 140 8.87 3.75 3.80
N PHE A 141 7.58 4.04 3.70
CA PHE A 141 6.81 4.76 4.70
C PHE A 141 6.11 3.74 5.60
N TYR A 142 6.54 3.68 6.85
CA TYR A 142 5.95 2.84 7.90
C TYR A 142 4.80 3.62 8.53
N THR A 143 3.57 3.32 8.16
CA THR A 143 2.38 4.06 8.61
C THR A 143 1.69 3.42 9.80
N GLY A 144 2.08 2.20 10.18
CA GLY A 144 1.61 1.52 11.37
C GLY A 144 2.47 1.79 12.61
N ALA A 145 1.98 1.35 13.77
CA ALA A 145 2.63 1.57 15.04
C ALA A 145 3.98 0.83 15.15
N ALA A 146 4.99 1.52 15.69
CA ALA A 146 6.26 0.94 16.11
C ALA A 146 6.18 0.45 17.58
N PRO A 147 7.14 -0.33 18.07
CA PRO A 147 7.10 -0.89 19.43
C PRO A 147 6.98 0.15 20.55
N ASN A 148 7.55 1.33 20.39
CA ASN A 148 7.43 2.44 21.34
C ASN A 148 6.02 3.08 21.35
N GLN A 149 5.19 2.77 20.38
CA GLN A 149 3.80 3.25 20.27
C GLN A 149 2.79 2.17 20.64
N GLN A 150 3.20 0.91 20.75
CA GLN A 150 2.32 -0.24 20.98
C GLN A 150 2.83 -1.16 22.10
N ALA A 151 3.93 -1.87 21.88
CA ALA A 151 4.39 -2.94 22.79
C ALA A 151 4.96 -2.37 24.10
N ILE A 152 5.78 -1.34 24.05
CA ILE A 152 6.37 -0.72 25.24
C ILE A 152 5.30 -0.10 26.15
N PRO A 153 4.38 0.76 25.66
CA PRO A 153 3.32 1.31 26.51
C PRO A 153 2.43 0.23 27.14
N ALA A 154 2.16 -0.88 26.45
CA ALA A 154 1.40 -1.99 27.01
C ALA A 154 2.12 -2.62 28.21
N VAL A 155 3.43 -2.85 28.12
CA VAL A 155 4.23 -3.37 29.22
C VAL A 155 4.34 -2.34 30.37
N GLU A 156 4.52 -1.05 30.05
CA GLU A 156 4.52 0.01 31.07
C GLU A 156 3.20 0.05 31.85
N TYR A 157 2.08 -0.07 31.14
CA TYR A 157 0.76 -0.13 31.78
C TYR A 157 0.67 -1.32 32.74
N LEU A 158 1.07 -2.53 32.31
CA LEU A 158 1.06 -3.71 33.17
C LEU A 158 1.96 -3.57 34.41
N MET A 159 3.04 -2.80 34.33
CA MET A 159 3.93 -2.49 35.46
C MET A 159 3.35 -1.44 36.41
N SER A 160 2.42 -0.61 35.94
CA SER A 160 1.79 0.42 36.76
C SER A 160 0.85 -0.18 37.79
N LYS A 161 0.48 0.62 38.81
CA LYS A 161 -0.49 0.21 39.82
C LYS A 161 -1.85 -0.12 39.21
N GLU A 162 -2.28 0.67 38.27
CA GLU A 162 -3.55 0.53 37.55
C GLU A 162 -3.56 -0.77 36.69
N GLY A 163 -2.42 -1.13 36.10
CA GLY A 163 -2.23 -2.35 35.32
C GLY A 163 -1.91 -3.61 36.11
N GLY A 164 -1.94 -3.52 37.46
CA GLY A 164 -1.74 -4.67 38.37
C GLY A 164 -0.34 -4.81 38.93
N GLY A 165 0.60 -3.91 38.65
CA GLY A 165 1.93 -3.85 39.23
C GLY A 165 2.82 -5.06 38.89
N ALA A 166 2.71 -5.58 37.67
CA ALA A 166 3.45 -6.77 37.22
C ALA A 166 4.97 -6.57 37.34
N LYS A 167 5.64 -7.53 37.96
CA LYS A 167 7.11 -7.56 38.18
C LYS A 167 7.81 -8.70 37.43
N ARG A 168 7.04 -9.66 36.92
CA ARG A 168 7.55 -10.84 36.21
C ARG A 168 6.82 -10.95 34.87
N PHE A 169 7.58 -11.17 33.80
CA PHE A 169 7.07 -11.22 32.45
C PHE A 169 7.51 -12.50 31.75
N VAL A 170 6.60 -13.10 31.00
CA VAL A 170 6.89 -14.16 30.04
C VAL A 170 6.61 -13.62 28.65
N LEU A 171 7.62 -13.62 27.77
CA LEU A 171 7.51 -13.15 26.41
C LEU A 171 7.30 -14.35 25.49
N LEU A 172 6.05 -14.61 25.12
CA LEU A 172 5.67 -15.69 24.22
C LEU A 172 5.58 -15.15 22.78
N GLY A 173 6.06 -15.92 21.82
CA GLY A 173 5.97 -15.60 20.39
C GLY A 173 6.22 -16.81 19.52
N THR A 174 5.74 -16.75 18.29
CA THR A 174 6.05 -17.75 17.26
C THR A 174 7.49 -17.57 16.76
N ASP A 175 8.03 -18.57 16.09
CA ASP A 175 9.35 -18.50 15.46
C ASP A 175 9.27 -17.67 14.17
N TYR A 176 9.17 -16.35 14.33
CA TYR A 176 8.92 -15.40 13.26
C TYR A 176 9.63 -14.05 13.55
N VAL A 177 9.96 -13.30 12.53
CA VAL A 177 10.75 -12.07 12.66
C VAL A 177 10.10 -11.03 13.58
N TYR A 178 8.78 -10.81 13.46
CA TYR A 178 8.07 -9.81 14.26
C TYR A 178 8.15 -10.09 15.78
N PRO A 179 7.71 -11.26 16.30
CA PRO A 179 7.81 -11.53 17.74
C PRO A 179 9.24 -11.66 18.24
N ARG A 180 10.17 -12.20 17.45
CA ARG A 180 11.58 -12.28 17.84
C ARG A 180 12.17 -10.90 18.10
N THR A 181 11.97 -9.95 17.18
CA THR A 181 12.48 -8.58 17.31
C THR A 181 11.73 -7.82 18.41
N THR A 182 10.41 -7.94 18.47
CA THR A 182 9.61 -7.31 19.54
C THR A 182 10.01 -7.82 20.92
N ASN A 183 10.21 -9.11 21.09
CA ASN A 183 10.65 -9.70 22.37
C ASN A 183 12.07 -9.22 22.74
N LYS A 184 12.99 -9.07 21.77
CA LYS A 184 14.31 -8.47 22.01
C LYS A 184 14.20 -7.05 22.56
N ILE A 185 13.35 -6.23 21.94
CA ILE A 185 13.09 -4.84 22.37
C ILE A 185 12.49 -4.84 23.79
N LEU A 186 11.48 -5.68 24.05
CA LEU A 186 10.84 -5.76 25.35
C LEU A 186 11.80 -6.25 26.43
N ARG A 187 12.70 -7.20 26.15
CA ARG A 187 13.76 -7.60 27.10
C ARG A 187 14.68 -6.43 27.46
N ALA A 188 15.14 -5.69 26.45
CA ALA A 188 15.99 -4.51 26.68
C ALA A 188 15.24 -3.44 27.50
N PHE A 189 13.96 -3.22 27.20
CA PHE A 189 13.10 -2.30 27.95
C PHE A 189 12.91 -2.76 29.41
N LEU A 190 12.54 -4.00 29.64
CA LEU A 190 12.35 -4.56 30.99
C LEU A 190 13.63 -4.48 31.81
N LYS A 191 14.78 -4.81 31.20
CA LYS A 191 16.09 -4.66 31.83
C LYS A 191 16.37 -3.20 32.25
N SER A 192 16.02 -2.22 31.40
CA SER A 192 16.17 -0.81 31.73
C SER A 192 15.29 -0.36 32.91
N LYS A 193 14.22 -1.07 33.18
CA LYS A 193 13.31 -0.86 34.33
C LYS A 193 13.70 -1.70 35.57
N GLY A 194 14.83 -2.40 35.54
CA GLY A 194 15.32 -3.20 36.66
C GLY A 194 14.63 -4.56 36.84
N VAL A 195 13.89 -5.02 35.83
CA VAL A 195 13.34 -6.39 35.84
C VAL A 195 14.45 -7.36 35.47
N ALA A 196 14.71 -8.34 36.34
CA ALA A 196 15.70 -9.40 36.09
C ALA A 196 15.22 -10.37 34.99
N GLU A 197 16.16 -10.93 34.23
CA GLU A 197 15.90 -11.99 33.25
C GLU A 197 15.59 -13.33 33.92
#